data_71af6e587e13a21e1cc51c515164bb50
#
_entry.id   71af6e587e13a21e1cc51c515164bb50
#
_cell.length_a   1.000
_cell.length_b   1.000
_cell.length_c   1.000
_cell.angle_alpha   90.00
_cell.angle_beta   90.00
_cell.angle_gamma   90.00
#
_symmetry.space_group_name_H-M   'P 1'
#
loop_
_entity.id
_entity.type
_entity.pdbx_description
1 polymer ?
#
loop_
_entity_poly.entity_id
_entity_poly.type
_entity_poly.pdbx_seq_one_letter_code
_entity_poly.pdbx_strand_id
1 'polypeptide(L)'
;MDFDYTVTTEKSFDEAVKAVEQETKTAGFRVLYIHDVSATLKEKDFEIKPFKIIEICNAKSAHTILQADIKIGLCLPCKINVYVKDEKTYISGMKPIVLSRFFPKANLGNLPTEVDAIIRGIIDRSK
;
A
#
# COMPACT_ATOMS: atom_id res chain seq x y z
N MET A 1 -9.97 -2.24 15.75
CA MET A 1 -9.53 -2.99 14.56
C MET A 1 -8.31 -2.32 13.97
N ASP A 2 -7.25 -3.07 13.80
CA ASP A 2 -6.05 -2.56 13.17
C ASP A 2 -6.25 -2.44 11.66
N PHE A 3 -6.28 -1.22 11.18
CA PHE A 3 -6.51 -0.92 9.77
C PHE A 3 -5.23 -1.07 8.93
N ASP A 4 -4.11 -0.70 9.49
CA ASP A 4 -2.86 -0.57 8.75
C ASP A 4 -1.68 -1.25 9.44
N TYR A 5 -0.64 -1.46 8.65
CA TYR A 5 0.66 -1.85 9.12
C TYR A 5 1.63 -0.73 8.77
N THR A 6 2.24 -0.13 9.78
CA THR A 6 3.08 1.05 9.62
C THR A 6 4.38 0.87 10.39
N VAL A 7 5.49 1.20 9.74
CA VAL A 7 6.82 1.16 10.35
C VAL A 7 7.52 2.50 10.14
N THR A 8 8.50 2.79 10.98
CA THR A 8 9.43 3.89 10.74
C THR A 8 10.70 3.34 10.12
N THR A 9 11.43 4.19 9.40
CA THR A 9 12.71 3.81 8.79
C THR A 9 13.73 4.93 8.97
N GLU A 10 15.00 4.53 9.05
CA GLU A 10 16.12 5.48 9.08
C GLU A 10 16.48 5.99 7.68
N LYS A 11 15.92 5.39 6.63
CA LYS A 11 16.13 5.82 5.26
C LYS A 11 15.52 7.20 5.03
N SER A 12 16.11 7.95 4.10
CA SER A 12 15.49 9.18 3.64
C SER A 12 14.17 8.86 2.93
N PHE A 13 13.34 9.88 2.73
CA PHE A 13 12.08 9.72 2.01
C PHE A 13 12.30 9.09 0.64
N ASP A 14 13.25 9.63 -0.15
CA ASP A 14 13.52 9.12 -1.49
C ASP A 14 14.06 7.70 -1.49
N GLU A 15 14.93 7.37 -0.55
CA GLU A 15 15.45 6.01 -0.40
C GLU A 15 14.35 5.03 -0.03
N ALA A 16 13.44 5.43 0.85
CA ALA A 16 12.32 4.58 1.25
C ALA A 16 11.37 4.32 0.08
N VAL A 17 11.08 5.33 -0.74
CA VAL A 17 10.25 5.17 -1.93
C VAL A 17 10.89 4.16 -2.89
N LYS A 18 12.19 4.30 -3.15
CA LYS A 18 12.92 3.36 -4.03
C LYS A 18 12.92 1.95 -3.48
N ALA A 19 13.08 1.81 -2.17
CA ALA A 19 13.06 0.50 -1.52
C ALA A 19 11.70 -0.18 -1.70
N VAL A 20 10.60 0.56 -1.50
CA VAL A 20 9.25 0.03 -1.69
C VAL A 20 9.04 -0.41 -3.14
N GLU A 21 9.49 0.39 -4.12
CA GLU A 21 9.40 0.02 -5.53
C GLU A 21 10.14 -1.29 -5.80
N GLN A 22 11.36 -1.40 -5.31
CA GLN A 22 12.18 -2.58 -5.55
C GLN A 22 11.62 -3.82 -4.86
N GLU A 23 11.22 -3.70 -3.61
CA GLU A 23 10.68 -4.83 -2.86
C GLU A 23 9.32 -5.29 -3.37
N THR A 24 8.53 -4.36 -3.91
CA THR A 24 7.26 -4.68 -4.57
C THR A 24 7.51 -5.59 -5.77
N LYS A 25 8.47 -5.23 -6.61
CA LYS A 25 8.84 -6.02 -7.79
C LYS A 25 9.37 -7.38 -7.39
N THR A 26 10.24 -7.42 -6.39
CA THR A 26 10.82 -8.67 -5.88
C THR A 26 9.74 -9.62 -5.36
N ALA A 27 8.69 -9.06 -4.77
CA ALA A 27 7.56 -9.85 -4.26
C ALA A 27 6.59 -10.33 -5.36
N GLY A 28 6.85 -9.99 -6.61
CA GLY A 28 5.99 -10.38 -7.73
C GLY A 28 4.79 -9.49 -7.94
N PHE A 29 4.77 -8.32 -7.33
CA PHE A 29 3.75 -7.30 -7.56
C PHE A 29 4.26 -6.28 -8.57
N ARG A 30 3.34 -5.57 -9.19
CA ARG A 30 3.66 -4.50 -10.11
C ARG A 30 3.37 -3.16 -9.47
N VAL A 31 4.28 -2.20 -9.63
CA VAL A 31 4.02 -0.81 -9.30
C VAL A 31 3.24 -0.21 -10.46
N LEU A 32 2.00 0.19 -10.19
CA LEU A 32 1.11 0.75 -11.21
C LEU A 32 1.33 2.24 -11.40
N TYR A 33 1.42 2.98 -10.30
CA TYR A 33 1.55 4.41 -10.34
C TYR A 33 2.04 4.92 -8.98
N ILE A 34 2.74 6.04 -9.01
CA ILE A 34 3.18 6.71 -7.80
C ILE A 34 2.62 8.13 -7.83
N HIS A 35 1.73 8.44 -6.86
CA HIS A 35 1.18 9.77 -6.71
C HIS A 35 2.06 10.58 -5.77
N ASP A 36 2.63 11.66 -6.26
CA ASP A 36 3.32 12.62 -5.41
C ASP A 36 2.30 13.60 -4.85
N VAL A 37 1.72 13.25 -3.71
CA VAL A 37 0.64 14.01 -3.09
C VAL A 37 1.14 15.40 -2.68
N SER A 38 2.36 15.47 -2.12
CA SER A 38 2.94 16.75 -1.70
C SER A 38 3.11 17.71 -2.87
N ALA A 39 3.54 17.20 -4.03
CA ALA A 39 3.68 18.02 -5.24
C ALA A 39 2.31 18.49 -5.77
N THR A 40 1.33 17.59 -5.79
CA THR A 40 -0.02 17.92 -6.26
C THR A 40 -0.67 19.00 -5.40
N LEU A 41 -0.53 18.88 -4.08
CA LEU A 41 -1.09 19.87 -3.16
C LEU A 41 -0.40 21.23 -3.28
N LYS A 42 0.92 21.21 -3.53
CA LYS A 42 1.69 22.45 -3.69
C LYS A 42 1.22 23.26 -4.90
N GLU A 43 0.71 22.62 -5.93
CA GLU A 43 0.14 23.31 -7.10
C GLU A 43 -1.02 24.22 -6.73
N LYS A 44 -1.70 23.93 -5.62
CA LYS A 44 -2.82 24.72 -5.10
C LYS A 44 -2.43 25.50 -3.85
N ASP A 45 -1.14 25.71 -3.64
CA ASP A 45 -0.59 26.45 -2.50
C ASP A 45 -0.84 25.81 -1.14
N PHE A 46 -1.06 24.49 -1.13
CA PHE A 46 -1.14 23.74 0.11
C PHE A 46 0.16 22.98 0.33
N GLU A 47 0.84 23.25 1.41
CA GLU A 47 2.11 22.60 1.72
C GLU A 47 1.93 21.52 2.78
N ILE A 48 2.47 20.34 2.50
CA ILE A 48 2.59 19.25 3.47
C ILE A 48 4.02 18.70 3.38
N LYS A 49 4.41 17.93 4.36
CA LYS A 49 5.66 17.20 4.31
C LYS A 49 5.61 16.19 3.18
N PRO A 50 6.76 15.69 2.69
CA PRO A 50 6.78 14.70 1.62
C PRO A 50 5.80 13.55 1.85
N PHE A 51 5.03 13.23 0.82
CA PHE A 51 4.02 12.18 0.89
C PHE A 51 3.80 11.60 -0.50
N LYS A 52 4.03 10.30 -0.64
CA LYS A 52 3.73 9.58 -1.89
C LYS A 52 2.86 8.38 -1.62
N ILE A 53 1.92 8.13 -2.54
CA ILE A 53 1.07 6.94 -2.55
C ILE A 53 1.58 6.06 -3.68
N ILE A 54 2.00 4.84 -3.34
CA ILE A 54 2.50 3.87 -4.32
C ILE A 54 1.42 2.82 -4.52
N GLU A 55 0.83 2.80 -5.72
CA GLU A 55 -0.18 1.83 -6.09
C GLU A 55 0.49 0.56 -6.59
N ILE A 56 0.13 -0.58 -6.02
CA ILE A 56 0.69 -1.86 -6.35
C ILE A 56 -0.41 -2.87 -6.68
N CYS A 57 -0.12 -3.83 -7.52
CA CYS A 57 -1.11 -4.84 -7.92
C CYS A 57 -0.45 -6.16 -8.28
N ASN A 58 -1.12 -7.24 -7.89
CA ASN A 58 -0.89 -8.56 -8.43
C ASN A 58 -2.14 -8.93 -9.22
N ALA A 59 -2.01 -9.09 -10.53
CA ALA A 59 -3.16 -9.29 -11.42
C ALA A 59 -4.00 -10.50 -11.04
N LYS A 60 -3.35 -11.61 -10.69
CA LYS A 60 -4.06 -12.84 -10.31
C LYS A 60 -4.90 -12.63 -9.05
N SER A 61 -4.32 -12.00 -8.03
CA SER A 61 -5.02 -11.72 -6.78
C SER A 61 -6.19 -10.76 -7.00
N ALA A 62 -5.96 -9.70 -7.76
CA ALA A 62 -7.00 -8.72 -8.07
C ALA A 62 -8.17 -9.37 -8.82
N HIS A 63 -7.86 -10.21 -9.81
CA HIS A 63 -8.89 -10.93 -10.58
C HIS A 63 -9.73 -11.81 -9.65
N THR A 64 -9.09 -12.58 -8.79
CA THR A 64 -9.79 -13.48 -7.86
C THR A 64 -10.70 -12.69 -6.91
N ILE A 65 -10.20 -11.57 -6.37
CA ILE A 65 -10.97 -10.73 -5.45
C ILE A 65 -12.19 -10.14 -6.14
N LEU A 66 -12.02 -9.61 -7.35
CA LEU A 66 -13.11 -8.99 -8.10
C LEU A 66 -14.16 -10.02 -8.54
N GLN A 67 -13.76 -11.26 -8.80
CA GLN A 67 -14.70 -12.34 -9.07
C GLN A 67 -15.54 -12.69 -7.83
N ALA A 68 -14.97 -12.56 -6.64
CA ALA A 68 -15.70 -12.81 -5.41
C ALA A 68 -16.72 -11.71 -5.11
N ASP A 69 -16.35 -10.45 -5.32
CA ASP A 69 -17.25 -9.31 -5.14
C ASP A 69 -16.67 -8.10 -5.88
N ILE A 70 -17.36 -7.69 -6.93
CA ILE A 70 -16.90 -6.57 -7.77
C ILE A 70 -16.79 -5.25 -6.99
N LYS A 71 -17.55 -5.10 -5.91
CA LYS A 71 -17.52 -3.88 -5.08
C LYS A 71 -16.21 -3.69 -4.36
N ILE A 72 -15.44 -4.77 -4.19
CA ILE A 72 -14.12 -4.67 -3.56
C ILE A 72 -13.18 -3.82 -4.42
N GLY A 73 -13.52 -3.63 -5.69
CA GLY A 73 -12.79 -2.70 -6.56
C GLY A 73 -12.64 -1.30 -5.99
N LEU A 74 -13.54 -0.88 -5.09
CA LEU A 74 -13.41 0.40 -4.40
C LEU A 74 -12.19 0.44 -3.47
N CYS A 75 -11.70 -0.70 -3.04
CA CYS A 75 -10.53 -0.82 -2.17
C CYS A 75 -9.24 -1.15 -2.94
N LEU A 76 -9.33 -1.29 -4.26
CA LEU A 76 -8.19 -1.59 -5.12
C LEU A 76 -7.78 -0.34 -5.91
N PRO A 77 -6.55 -0.24 -6.37
CA PRO A 77 -5.44 -1.16 -6.09
C PRO A 77 -4.95 -1.04 -4.65
N CYS A 78 -4.14 -2.02 -4.22
CA CYS A 78 -3.45 -1.92 -2.93
C CYS A 78 -2.46 -0.76 -2.97
N LYS A 79 -2.21 -0.16 -1.82
CA LYS A 79 -1.34 1.02 -1.71
C LYS A 79 -0.35 0.85 -0.58
N ILE A 80 0.87 1.33 -0.83
CA ILE A 80 1.85 1.52 0.23
C ILE A 80 2.23 2.99 0.18
N ASN A 81 2.06 3.68 1.29
CA ASN A 81 2.38 5.09 1.40
C ASN A 81 3.74 5.27 2.06
N VAL A 82 4.48 6.26 1.58
CA VAL A 82 5.71 6.71 2.23
C VAL A 82 5.51 8.19 2.54
N TYR A 83 5.75 8.57 3.78
CA TYR A 83 5.55 9.95 4.19
C TYR A 83 6.48 10.34 5.33
N VAL A 84 6.65 11.65 5.49
CA VAL A 84 7.41 12.24 6.58
C VAL A 84 6.44 12.89 7.56
N LYS A 85 6.59 12.56 8.83
CA LYS A 85 5.81 13.16 9.92
C LYS A 85 6.72 13.26 11.15
N ASP A 86 6.71 14.41 11.79
CA ASP A 86 7.53 14.62 12.99
C ASP A 86 9.01 14.26 12.76
N GLU A 87 9.52 14.65 11.59
CA GLU A 87 10.90 14.44 11.16
C GLU A 87 11.31 12.97 10.98
N LYS A 88 10.33 12.08 10.94
CA LYS A 88 10.56 10.64 10.69
C LYS A 88 9.92 10.21 9.39
N THR A 89 10.53 9.24 8.74
CA THR A 89 9.98 8.62 7.54
C THR A 89 9.20 7.37 7.92
N TYR A 90 7.98 7.28 7.42
CA TYR A 90 7.07 6.16 7.67
C TYR A 90 6.76 5.43 6.38
N ILE A 91 6.59 4.12 6.49
CA ILE A 91 6.12 3.26 5.40
C ILE A 91 4.86 2.57 5.91
N SER A 92 3.75 2.71 5.21
CA SER A 92 2.43 2.31 5.72
C SER A 92 1.58 1.67 4.63
N GLY A 93 0.91 0.59 4.97
CA GLY A 93 -0.04 -0.06 4.06
C GLY A 93 -1.30 -0.49 4.78
N MET A 94 -2.44 -0.43 4.09
CA MET A 94 -3.67 -0.99 4.60
C MET A 94 -3.54 -2.51 4.65
N LYS A 95 -4.03 -3.12 5.71
CA LYS A 95 -4.03 -4.58 5.83
C LYS A 95 -5.14 -5.16 4.97
N PRO A 96 -4.83 -5.97 3.94
CA PRO A 96 -5.88 -6.59 3.12
C PRO A 96 -6.86 -7.47 3.90
N ILE A 97 -6.46 -7.97 5.05
CA ILE A 97 -7.35 -8.77 5.91
C ILE A 97 -8.60 -7.98 6.33
N VAL A 98 -8.52 -6.64 6.29
CA VAL A 98 -9.65 -5.75 6.59
C VAL A 98 -10.81 -5.97 5.60
N LEU A 99 -10.52 -6.40 4.37
CA LEU A 99 -11.54 -6.65 3.35
C LEU A 99 -12.56 -7.69 3.83
N SER A 100 -12.13 -8.68 4.60
CA SER A 100 -13.01 -9.72 5.13
C SER A 100 -14.05 -9.13 6.08
N ARG A 101 -13.75 -8.01 6.71
CA ARG A 101 -14.66 -7.35 7.64
C ARG A 101 -15.68 -6.45 6.94
N PHE A 102 -15.23 -5.76 5.88
CA PHE A 102 -16.11 -4.89 5.12
C PHE A 102 -17.00 -5.65 4.13
N PHE A 103 -16.54 -6.82 3.70
CA PHE A 103 -17.25 -7.65 2.73
C PHE A 103 -17.44 -9.08 3.29
N PRO A 104 -18.18 -9.22 4.39
CA PRO A 104 -18.27 -10.52 5.08
C PRO A 104 -18.95 -11.62 4.25
N LYS A 105 -19.71 -11.24 3.23
CA LYS A 105 -20.39 -12.21 2.36
C LYS A 105 -19.54 -12.65 1.17
N ALA A 106 -18.44 -11.99 0.91
CA ALA A 106 -17.54 -12.36 -0.18
C ALA A 106 -16.73 -13.59 0.23
N ASN A 107 -16.66 -14.57 -0.67
CA ASN A 107 -15.86 -15.77 -0.44
C ASN A 107 -14.42 -15.52 -0.89
N LEU A 108 -13.63 -14.93 0.00
CA LEU A 108 -12.24 -14.56 -0.30
C LEU A 108 -11.23 -15.66 0.08
N GLY A 109 -11.65 -16.68 0.81
CA GLY A 109 -10.76 -17.74 1.27
C GLY A 109 -9.59 -17.18 2.08
N ASN A 110 -8.40 -17.69 1.82
CA ASN A 110 -7.17 -17.26 2.49
C ASN A 110 -6.48 -16.10 1.78
N LEU A 111 -7.04 -15.62 0.67
CA LEU A 111 -6.37 -14.61 -0.14
C LEU A 111 -6.05 -13.32 0.62
N PRO A 112 -6.97 -12.75 1.41
CA PRO A 112 -6.63 -11.55 2.19
C PRO A 112 -5.45 -11.78 3.14
N THR A 113 -5.38 -12.93 3.78
CA THR A 113 -4.28 -13.28 4.68
C THR A 113 -2.96 -13.42 3.91
N GLU A 114 -3.00 -14.05 2.74
CA GLU A 114 -1.82 -14.22 1.89
C GLU A 114 -1.28 -12.89 1.39
N VAL A 115 -2.16 -12.04 0.88
CA VAL A 115 -1.76 -10.71 0.38
C VAL A 115 -1.28 -9.82 1.53
N ASP A 116 -1.93 -9.91 2.70
CA ASP A 116 -1.52 -9.20 3.91
C ASP A 116 -0.06 -9.54 4.27
N ALA A 117 0.27 -10.82 4.26
CA ALA A 117 1.62 -11.28 4.56
C ALA A 117 2.65 -10.74 3.54
N ILE A 118 2.28 -10.70 2.26
CA ILE A 118 3.16 -10.20 1.21
C ILE A 118 3.40 -8.69 1.38
N ILE A 119 2.35 -7.92 1.61
CA ILE A 119 2.46 -6.47 1.79
C ILE A 119 3.27 -6.14 3.04
N ARG A 120 3.02 -6.85 4.14
CA ARG A 120 3.80 -6.70 5.37
C ARG A 120 5.27 -7.00 5.11
N GLY A 121 5.56 -8.05 4.34
CA GLY A 121 6.93 -8.39 3.95
C GLY A 121 7.60 -7.31 3.12
N ILE A 122 6.88 -6.73 2.16
CA ILE A 122 7.39 -5.60 1.36
C ILE A 122 7.77 -4.43 2.28
N ILE A 123 6.88 -4.07 3.19
CA ILE A 123 7.11 -2.96 4.12
C ILE A 123 8.31 -3.24 5.02
N ASP A 124 8.39 -4.44 5.59
CA ASP A 124 9.49 -4.82 6.48
C ASP A 124 10.84 -4.81 5.77
N ARG A 125 10.89 -5.29 4.54
CA ARG A 125 12.15 -5.31 3.77
C ARG A 125 12.52 -3.93 3.24
N SER A 126 11.58 -3.01 3.20
CA SER A 126 11.83 -1.64 2.71
C SER A 126 12.38 -0.69 3.78
N LYS A 127 12.19 -1.02 5.04
CA LYS A 127 12.62 -0.14 6.12
C LYS A 127 14.13 -0.14 6.40
#